data_8492352ecd2270be4697dedae536f267
#
_entry.id   8492352ecd2270be4697dedae536f267
#
_cell.length_a   1.000
_cell.length_b   1.000
_cell.length_c   1.000
_cell.angle_alpha   90.00
_cell.angle_beta   90.00
_cell.angle_gamma   90.00
#
_symmetry.space_group_name_H-M   'P 1'
#
loop_
_entity.id
_entity.type
_entity.pdbx_description
1 polymer ?
#
loop_
_entity_poly.entity_id
_entity_poly.type
_entity_poly.pdbx_seq_one_letter_code
_entity_poly.pdbx_strand_id
1 'polypeptide(L)'
;PRMFIGVGESILTPTSMSLLSDTFPSKRMGFAAGFYYMGVPIGVGVSLLIAGYLGESLGWRNCFILLGLIGLILGLCALLFKDRKRKYNKSSDKVNQLSKETTINIVNTLIKALQTSSALRFTILAGVFYHIVLGASGFEQLWLVQERGYERSEIAQLVGWIGVFAGLAGNLVGGLLSDWWQENTNQGRPMFLFWLALITLPVGIFYRFVEPGTFLFWTGIVIGYFQLGCFFGPTFSTVQELVPENIKATVVSFYILTLNLIGLTIGSLGGGFCADILRSAGYAEPYTLMLVIFSIISIISIPCYYFAGIKYKADKITLEKTFS
;
A
#
# COMPACT_ATOMS: atom_id res chain seq x y z
N PRO A 1 5.53 9.82 -21.12
CA PRO A 1 6.05 10.49 -19.91
C PRO A 1 5.87 9.68 -18.64
N ARG A 2 4.69 9.07 -18.38
CA ARG A 2 4.42 8.28 -17.15
C ARG A 2 5.36 7.08 -16.94
N MET A 3 5.83 6.44 -18.01
CA MET A 3 6.77 5.31 -17.91
C MET A 3 8.11 5.74 -17.28
N PHE A 4 8.61 6.94 -17.58
CA PHE A 4 9.86 7.46 -17.00
C PHE A 4 9.73 7.78 -15.51
N ILE A 5 8.54 8.24 -15.07
CA ILE A 5 8.24 8.44 -13.65
C ILE A 5 8.32 7.09 -12.92
N GLY A 6 7.71 6.03 -13.49
CA GLY A 6 7.75 4.69 -12.90
C GLY A 6 9.17 4.13 -12.75
N VAL A 7 10.10 4.44 -13.67
CA VAL A 7 11.51 4.04 -13.54
C VAL A 7 12.15 4.71 -12.32
N GLY A 8 11.91 6.01 -12.10
CA GLY A 8 12.43 6.73 -10.93
C GLY A 8 11.84 6.22 -9.60
N GLU A 9 10.55 5.92 -9.59
CA GLU A 9 9.85 5.41 -8.39
C GLU A 9 10.22 3.97 -8.03
N SER A 10 10.58 3.14 -9.01
CA SER A 10 10.83 1.72 -8.82
C SER A 10 11.97 1.41 -7.85
N ILE A 11 12.95 2.30 -7.71
CA ILE A 11 14.14 2.12 -6.88
C ILE A 11 13.91 2.63 -5.45
N LEU A 12 13.05 3.64 -5.26
CA LEU A 12 12.90 4.36 -4.00
C LEU A 12 12.46 3.45 -2.85
N THR A 13 11.35 2.76 -3.01
CA THR A 13 10.77 1.95 -1.93
C THR A 13 11.61 0.73 -1.55
N PRO A 14 12.08 -0.11 -2.49
CA PRO A 14 12.91 -1.27 -2.14
C PRO A 14 14.19 -0.89 -1.41
N THR A 15 14.84 0.19 -1.86
CA THR A 15 16.07 0.70 -1.26
C THR A 15 15.82 1.25 0.14
N SER A 16 14.80 2.09 0.30
CA SER A 16 14.42 2.66 1.60
C SER A 16 14.04 1.58 2.61
N MET A 17 13.23 0.61 2.19
CA MET A 17 12.80 -0.49 3.05
C MET A 17 13.97 -1.39 3.45
N SER A 18 14.95 -1.61 2.56
CA SER A 18 16.17 -2.33 2.89
C SER A 18 16.99 -1.56 3.95
N LEU A 19 17.17 -0.23 3.79
CA LEU A 19 17.87 0.61 4.76
C LEU A 19 17.16 0.63 6.13
N LEU A 20 15.85 0.68 6.15
CA LEU A 20 15.06 0.61 7.39
C LEU A 20 15.27 -0.74 8.09
N SER A 21 15.26 -1.85 7.34
CA SER A 21 15.49 -3.18 7.92
C SER A 21 16.90 -3.37 8.48
N ASP A 22 17.89 -2.63 7.97
CA ASP A 22 19.28 -2.64 8.50
C ASP A 22 19.42 -1.73 9.75
N THR A 23 18.49 -0.79 9.96
CA THR A 23 18.59 0.24 11.00
C THR A 23 17.69 -0.06 12.20
N PHE A 24 16.49 -0.58 11.96
CA PHE A 24 15.50 -0.86 12.99
C PHE A 24 15.46 -2.34 13.36
N PRO A 25 15.30 -2.67 14.66
CA PRO A 25 15.11 -4.06 15.07
C PRO A 25 13.77 -4.60 14.55
N SER A 26 13.71 -5.92 14.32
CA SER A 26 12.51 -6.62 13.84
C SER A 26 11.23 -6.27 14.61
N LYS A 27 11.36 -6.06 15.93
CA LYS A 27 10.27 -5.66 16.83
C LYS A 27 9.59 -4.32 16.50
N ARG A 28 10.32 -3.41 15.84
CA ARG A 28 9.83 -2.06 15.45
C ARG A 28 9.76 -1.85 13.95
N MET A 29 9.85 -2.93 13.19
CA MET A 29 9.88 -2.82 11.73
C MET A 29 8.52 -2.40 11.16
N GLY A 30 7.40 -2.80 11.79
CA GLY A 30 6.07 -2.36 11.42
C GLY A 30 5.90 -0.85 11.60
N PHE A 31 6.36 -0.31 12.73
CA PHE A 31 6.38 1.13 12.96
C PHE A 31 7.27 1.87 11.95
N ALA A 32 8.49 1.39 11.72
CA ALA A 32 9.42 2.03 10.79
C ALA A 32 8.88 2.06 9.35
N ALA A 33 8.29 0.95 8.90
CA ALA A 33 7.64 0.87 7.60
C ALA A 33 6.40 1.78 7.53
N GLY A 34 5.53 1.76 8.56
CA GLY A 34 4.38 2.64 8.67
C GLY A 34 4.78 4.11 8.62
N PHE A 35 5.81 4.52 9.37
CA PHE A 35 6.33 5.88 9.36
C PHE A 35 6.85 6.29 7.97
N TYR A 36 7.61 5.44 7.30
CA TYR A 36 8.05 5.69 5.92
C TYR A 36 6.88 5.90 4.97
N TYR A 37 5.86 5.04 5.06
CA TYR A 37 4.70 5.10 4.19
C TYR A 37 3.71 6.23 4.52
N MET A 38 3.92 7.02 5.59
CA MET A 38 3.15 8.25 5.83
C MET A 38 3.24 9.26 4.67
N GLY A 39 4.30 9.17 3.87
CA GLY A 39 4.44 9.94 2.64
C GLY A 39 3.30 9.71 1.63
N VAL A 40 2.70 8.51 1.61
CA VAL A 40 1.61 8.18 0.68
C VAL A 40 0.33 8.98 0.97
N PRO A 41 -0.28 8.93 2.17
CA PRO A 41 -1.48 9.71 2.46
C PRO A 41 -1.21 11.22 2.43
N ILE A 42 -0.01 11.68 2.81
CA ILE A 42 0.37 13.09 2.66
C ILE A 42 0.34 13.47 1.18
N GLY A 43 0.99 12.70 0.32
CA GLY A 43 1.05 12.98 -1.12
C GLY A 43 -0.33 12.97 -1.78
N VAL A 44 -1.13 11.95 -1.50
CA VAL A 44 -2.50 11.84 -2.03
C VAL A 44 -3.38 12.98 -1.51
N GLY A 45 -3.39 13.23 -0.20
CA GLY A 45 -4.21 14.27 0.39
C GLY A 45 -3.81 15.67 -0.07
N VAL A 46 -2.50 16.00 -0.07
CA VAL A 46 -2.01 17.30 -0.57
C VAL A 46 -2.33 17.50 -2.05
N SER A 47 -2.25 16.46 -2.88
CA SER A 47 -2.62 16.56 -4.29
C SER A 47 -4.11 16.89 -4.48
N LEU A 48 -4.99 16.30 -3.66
CA LEU A 48 -6.43 16.62 -3.66
C LEU A 48 -6.70 18.03 -3.13
N LEU A 49 -5.98 18.48 -2.10
CA LEU A 49 -6.09 19.84 -1.59
C LEU A 49 -5.65 20.88 -2.64
N ILE A 50 -4.54 20.66 -3.32
CA ILE A 50 -4.09 21.52 -4.42
C ILE A 50 -5.13 21.54 -5.54
N ALA A 51 -5.65 20.38 -5.93
CA ALA A 51 -6.69 20.30 -6.95
C ALA A 51 -8.00 21.01 -6.52
N GLY A 52 -8.40 20.87 -5.26
CA GLY A 52 -9.61 21.49 -4.72
C GLY A 52 -9.49 22.99 -4.53
N TYR A 53 -8.37 23.50 -4.00
CA TYR A 53 -8.20 24.94 -3.76
C TYR A 53 -7.73 25.73 -4.98
N LEU A 54 -6.89 25.14 -5.81
CA LEU A 54 -6.21 25.84 -6.90
C LEU A 54 -6.64 25.37 -8.28
N GLY A 55 -7.36 24.24 -8.37
CA GLY A 55 -7.71 23.63 -9.67
C GLY A 55 -8.58 24.52 -10.54
N GLU A 56 -9.52 25.27 -9.95
CA GLU A 56 -10.41 26.18 -10.67
C GLU A 56 -9.69 27.46 -11.11
N SER A 57 -8.84 28.01 -10.24
CA SER A 57 -8.15 29.29 -10.51
C SER A 57 -6.92 29.14 -11.40
N LEU A 58 -6.12 28.11 -11.19
CA LEU A 58 -4.86 27.89 -11.94
C LEU A 58 -5.02 26.96 -13.12
N GLY A 59 -6.06 26.13 -13.13
CA GLY A 59 -6.22 25.03 -14.06
C GLY A 59 -5.26 23.85 -13.78
N TRP A 60 -5.63 22.68 -14.27
CA TRP A 60 -4.94 21.42 -13.95
C TRP A 60 -3.45 21.40 -14.37
N ARG A 61 -3.08 22.06 -15.49
CA ARG A 61 -1.68 22.09 -15.97
C ARG A 61 -0.77 22.80 -14.98
N ASN A 62 -1.18 23.94 -14.47
CA ASN A 62 -0.39 24.72 -13.50
C ASN A 62 -0.32 24.02 -12.14
N CYS A 63 -1.35 23.29 -11.72
CA CYS A 63 -1.29 22.43 -10.53
C CYS A 63 -0.21 21.35 -10.68
N PHE A 64 -0.08 20.70 -11.84
CA PHE A 64 0.98 19.73 -12.09
C PHE A 64 2.38 20.37 -12.10
N ILE A 65 2.52 21.58 -12.67
CA ILE A 65 3.79 22.31 -12.64
C ILE A 65 4.17 22.67 -11.21
N LEU A 66 3.22 23.14 -10.40
CA LEU A 66 3.45 23.47 -8.99
C LEU A 66 3.93 22.24 -8.20
N LEU A 67 3.25 21.11 -8.33
CA LEU A 67 3.66 19.85 -7.70
C LEU A 67 5.03 19.38 -8.15
N GLY A 68 5.34 19.53 -9.44
CA GLY A 68 6.65 19.21 -10.02
C GLY A 68 7.77 20.08 -9.46
N LEU A 69 7.53 21.38 -9.26
CA LEU A 69 8.50 22.31 -8.65
C LEU A 69 8.75 21.96 -7.17
N ILE A 70 7.70 21.65 -6.41
CA ILE A 70 7.84 21.18 -5.03
C ILE A 70 8.67 19.89 -5.00
N GLY A 71 8.39 18.93 -5.88
CA GLY A 71 9.15 17.69 -6.01
C GLY A 71 10.62 17.92 -6.35
N LEU A 72 10.91 18.87 -7.24
CA LEU A 72 12.29 19.26 -7.58
C LEU A 72 13.05 19.83 -6.37
N ILE A 73 12.41 20.72 -5.60
CA ILE A 73 13.00 21.30 -4.39
C ILE A 73 13.30 20.21 -3.36
N LEU A 74 12.34 19.32 -3.11
CA LEU A 74 12.53 18.20 -2.19
C LEU A 74 13.63 17.24 -2.65
N GLY A 75 13.72 16.98 -3.97
CA GLY A 75 14.78 16.18 -4.56
C GLY A 75 16.16 16.82 -4.38
N LEU A 76 16.30 18.14 -4.55
CA LEU A 76 17.52 18.87 -4.27
C LEU A 76 17.89 18.84 -2.78
N CYS A 77 16.91 18.98 -1.89
CA CYS A 77 17.12 18.82 -0.44
C CYS A 77 17.63 17.41 -0.07
N ALA A 78 17.18 16.38 -0.79
CA ALA A 78 17.64 15.02 -0.56
C ALA A 78 19.16 14.84 -0.81
N LEU A 79 19.79 15.65 -1.68
CA LEU A 79 21.23 15.64 -1.92
C LEU A 79 22.06 16.11 -0.70
N LEU A 80 21.41 16.80 0.26
CA LEU A 80 22.06 17.25 1.51
C LEU A 80 22.20 16.11 2.53
N PHE A 81 21.51 14.99 2.35
CA PHE A 81 21.61 13.85 3.26
C PHE A 81 22.93 13.11 3.04
N LYS A 82 23.69 12.97 4.12
CA LYS A 82 24.97 12.26 4.12
C LYS A 82 24.73 10.76 4.06
N ASP A 83 25.27 10.09 3.06
CA ASP A 83 25.20 8.63 2.94
C ASP A 83 25.88 7.96 4.15
N ARG A 84 25.17 7.05 4.80
CA ARG A 84 25.72 6.25 5.89
C ARG A 84 26.55 5.14 5.28
N LYS A 85 27.89 5.22 5.41
CA LYS A 85 28.80 4.16 4.96
C LYS A 85 28.30 2.82 5.51
N ARG A 86 27.68 2.01 4.66
CA ARG A 86 27.44 0.61 4.95
C ARG A 86 28.75 -0.01 5.38
N LYS A 87 28.80 -0.74 6.51
CA LYS A 87 29.96 -1.59 6.83
C LYS A 87 30.01 -2.69 5.77
N TYR A 88 30.67 -2.37 4.68
CA TYR A 88 30.91 -3.30 3.59
C TYR A 88 31.87 -4.37 4.12
N ASN A 89 31.38 -5.59 4.32
CA ASN A 89 32.26 -6.71 4.59
C ASN A 89 33.18 -6.89 3.37
N LYS A 90 34.48 -6.75 3.55
CA LYS A 90 35.52 -6.78 2.53
C LYS A 90 35.69 -8.11 1.75
N SER A 91 34.66 -8.96 1.75
CA SER A 91 34.65 -10.21 0.97
C SER A 91 34.18 -10.07 -0.48
N SER A 92 33.98 -8.84 -0.97
CA SER A 92 33.44 -8.58 -2.32
C SER A 92 34.42 -8.05 -3.35
N ASP A 93 35.73 -8.39 -3.26
CA ASP A 93 36.69 -8.15 -4.35
C ASP A 93 36.45 -9.05 -5.61
N LYS A 94 35.32 -9.77 -5.67
CA LYS A 94 34.88 -10.58 -6.82
C LYS A 94 33.72 -9.97 -7.59
N VAL A 95 33.58 -8.65 -7.59
CA VAL A 95 32.40 -7.94 -8.15
C VAL A 95 32.26 -8.03 -9.68
N ASN A 96 33.30 -8.39 -10.42
CA ASN A 96 33.28 -8.32 -11.89
C ASN A 96 32.92 -9.63 -12.64
N GLN A 97 32.59 -10.75 -11.95
CA GLN A 97 32.08 -11.97 -12.62
C GLN A 97 30.60 -12.27 -12.31
N LEU A 98 29.84 -11.32 -11.79
CA LEU A 98 28.63 -11.51 -11.00
C LEU A 98 27.30 -11.18 -11.68
N SER A 99 27.15 -11.01 -13.00
CA SER A 99 25.85 -10.48 -13.44
C SER A 99 24.75 -11.51 -13.72
N LYS A 100 25.03 -12.66 -14.28
CA LYS A 100 23.99 -13.66 -14.61
C LYS A 100 23.76 -14.73 -13.53
N GLU A 101 24.82 -15.32 -12.99
CA GLU A 101 24.69 -16.36 -11.94
C GLU A 101 24.09 -15.81 -10.66
N THR A 102 24.45 -14.57 -10.29
CA THR A 102 23.88 -13.90 -9.10
C THR A 102 22.39 -13.61 -9.27
N THR A 103 21.95 -13.16 -10.44
CA THR A 103 20.53 -12.89 -10.70
C THR A 103 19.70 -14.18 -10.66
N ILE A 104 20.21 -15.25 -11.25
CA ILE A 104 19.56 -16.57 -11.23
C ILE A 104 19.47 -17.09 -9.78
N ASN A 105 20.53 -16.93 -8.99
CA ASN A 105 20.55 -17.32 -7.59
C ASN A 105 19.55 -16.51 -6.74
N ILE A 106 19.42 -15.21 -6.97
CA ILE A 106 18.44 -14.35 -6.29
C ILE A 106 17.01 -14.79 -6.61
N VAL A 107 16.71 -15.01 -7.88
CA VAL A 107 15.38 -15.47 -8.32
C VAL A 107 15.07 -16.86 -7.75
N ASN A 108 16.01 -17.79 -7.78
CA ASN A 108 15.85 -19.13 -7.21
C ASN A 108 15.62 -19.06 -5.68
N THR A 109 16.34 -18.18 -4.98
CA THR A 109 16.15 -17.95 -3.55
C THR A 109 14.75 -17.41 -3.24
N LEU A 110 14.27 -16.45 -4.05
CA LEU A 110 12.90 -15.92 -3.92
C LEU A 110 11.86 -17.01 -4.18
N ILE A 111 12.02 -17.80 -5.24
CA ILE A 111 11.12 -18.92 -5.54
C ILE A 111 11.11 -19.92 -4.39
N LYS A 112 12.27 -20.28 -3.87
CA LYS A 112 12.40 -21.20 -2.73
C LYS A 112 11.72 -20.63 -1.48
N ALA A 113 11.88 -19.35 -1.18
CA ALA A 113 11.19 -18.68 -0.07
C ALA A 113 9.66 -18.73 -0.25
N LEU A 114 9.16 -18.44 -1.47
CA LEU A 114 7.74 -18.52 -1.79
C LEU A 114 7.20 -19.95 -1.68
N GLN A 115 7.96 -20.98 -2.06
CA GLN A 115 7.55 -22.38 -1.91
C GLN A 115 7.53 -22.82 -0.45
N THR A 116 8.50 -22.40 0.33
CA THR A 116 8.68 -22.79 1.74
C THR A 116 7.69 -22.08 2.66
N SER A 117 7.40 -20.79 2.43
CA SER A 117 6.56 -19.99 3.32
C SER A 117 5.15 -19.79 2.79
N SER A 118 4.19 -20.42 3.45
CA SER A 118 2.77 -20.16 3.25
C SER A 118 2.37 -18.77 3.71
N ALA A 119 2.93 -18.28 4.82
CA ALA A 119 2.67 -16.95 5.35
C ALA A 119 3.07 -15.85 4.35
N LEU A 120 4.22 -16.01 3.66
CA LEU A 120 4.65 -15.09 2.61
C LEU A 120 3.66 -15.07 1.45
N ARG A 121 3.26 -16.23 0.94
CA ARG A 121 2.27 -16.33 -0.16
C ARG A 121 0.93 -15.71 0.22
N PHE A 122 0.41 -16.02 1.40
CA PHE A 122 -0.86 -15.47 1.87
C PHE A 122 -0.78 -13.97 2.12
N THR A 123 0.35 -13.43 2.60
CA THR A 123 0.54 -11.99 2.74
C THR A 123 0.52 -11.28 1.39
N ILE A 124 1.20 -11.83 0.39
CA ILE A 124 1.22 -11.29 -0.97
C ILE A 124 -0.18 -11.35 -1.58
N LEU A 125 -0.86 -12.49 -1.48
CA LEU A 125 -2.20 -12.67 -2.02
C LEU A 125 -3.22 -11.73 -1.37
N ALA A 126 -3.18 -11.59 -0.04
CA ALA A 126 -4.02 -10.65 0.69
C ALA A 126 -3.79 -9.21 0.22
N GLY A 127 -2.52 -8.82 0.04
CA GLY A 127 -2.16 -7.51 -0.50
C GLY A 127 -2.71 -7.28 -1.90
N VAL A 128 -2.67 -8.27 -2.79
CA VAL A 128 -3.24 -8.17 -4.15
C VAL A 128 -4.75 -7.91 -4.09
N PHE A 129 -5.51 -8.71 -3.32
CA PHE A 129 -6.95 -8.51 -3.19
C PHE A 129 -7.31 -7.17 -2.56
N TYR A 130 -6.53 -6.69 -1.61
CA TYR A 130 -6.67 -5.36 -1.05
C TYR A 130 -6.40 -4.27 -2.10
N HIS A 131 -5.36 -4.42 -2.94
CA HIS A 131 -5.03 -3.46 -4.00
C HIS A 131 -6.03 -3.44 -5.16
N ILE A 132 -6.82 -4.48 -5.35
CA ILE A 132 -7.94 -4.46 -6.29
C ILE A 132 -8.95 -3.38 -5.88
N VAL A 133 -9.32 -3.31 -4.61
CA VAL A 133 -10.20 -2.23 -4.12
C VAL A 133 -9.53 -0.87 -4.20
N LEU A 134 -8.24 -0.79 -3.87
CA LEU A 134 -7.49 0.46 -3.98
C LEU A 134 -7.48 0.98 -5.43
N GLY A 135 -7.36 0.09 -6.43
CA GLY A 135 -7.47 0.47 -7.84
C GLY A 135 -8.86 1.00 -8.20
N ALA A 136 -9.92 0.35 -7.69
CA ALA A 136 -11.30 0.78 -7.90
C ALA A 136 -11.62 2.09 -7.15
N SER A 137 -10.99 2.37 -6.01
CA SER A 137 -11.19 3.61 -5.24
C SER A 137 -10.75 4.88 -6.00
N GLY A 138 -9.99 4.74 -7.09
CA GLY A 138 -9.72 5.85 -8.02
C GLY A 138 -11.00 6.49 -8.60
N PHE A 139 -12.12 5.78 -8.59
CA PHE A 139 -13.43 6.29 -9.00
C PHE A 139 -14.24 6.93 -7.87
N GLU A 140 -13.74 6.94 -6.63
CA GLU A 140 -14.45 7.48 -5.47
C GLU A 140 -14.81 8.98 -5.64
N GLN A 141 -13.91 9.77 -6.22
CA GLN A 141 -14.20 11.17 -6.52
C GLN A 141 -15.33 11.35 -7.54
N LEU A 142 -15.38 10.48 -8.56
CA LEU A 142 -16.48 10.49 -9.53
C LEU A 142 -17.79 10.05 -8.89
N TRP A 143 -17.77 9.06 -8.01
CA TRP A 143 -18.92 8.61 -7.24
C TRP A 143 -19.48 9.73 -6.36
N LEU A 144 -18.61 10.45 -5.64
CA LEU A 144 -19.01 11.56 -4.76
C LEU A 144 -19.65 12.71 -5.53
N VAL A 145 -19.12 13.03 -6.73
CA VAL A 145 -19.66 14.12 -7.57
C VAL A 145 -20.92 13.70 -8.33
N GLN A 146 -20.92 12.54 -8.99
CA GLN A 146 -21.98 12.17 -9.93
C GLN A 146 -23.19 11.49 -9.26
N GLU A 147 -22.96 10.75 -8.17
CA GLU A 147 -24.03 9.98 -7.52
C GLU A 147 -24.39 10.52 -6.13
N ARG A 148 -23.51 11.31 -5.50
CA ARG A 148 -23.75 11.90 -4.17
C ARG A 148 -23.95 13.41 -4.20
N GLY A 149 -23.80 14.05 -5.36
CA GLY A 149 -24.17 15.45 -5.60
C GLY A 149 -23.23 16.49 -5.01
N TYR A 150 -21.99 16.10 -4.64
CA TYR A 150 -21.01 17.06 -4.12
C TYR A 150 -20.35 17.87 -5.23
N GLU A 151 -20.02 19.13 -4.93
CA GLU A 151 -19.17 19.93 -5.80
C GLU A 151 -17.74 19.37 -5.83
N ARG A 152 -17.12 19.38 -7.03
CA ARG A 152 -15.81 18.75 -7.24
C ARG A 152 -14.72 19.37 -6.38
N SER A 153 -14.67 20.69 -6.27
CA SER A 153 -13.65 21.40 -5.49
C SER A 153 -13.84 21.19 -4.00
N GLU A 154 -15.06 21.27 -3.50
CA GLU A 154 -15.41 21.08 -2.11
C GLU A 154 -15.06 19.65 -1.63
N ILE A 155 -15.51 18.65 -2.37
CA ILE A 155 -15.26 17.25 -1.95
C ILE A 155 -13.79 16.88 -2.07
N ALA A 156 -13.03 17.42 -3.02
CA ALA A 156 -11.60 17.21 -3.11
C ALA A 156 -10.86 17.78 -1.88
N GLN A 157 -11.29 18.94 -1.38
CA GLN A 157 -10.75 19.53 -0.14
C GLN A 157 -11.08 18.67 1.07
N LEU A 158 -12.34 18.30 1.27
CA LEU A 158 -12.78 17.49 2.41
C LEU A 158 -12.08 16.13 2.44
N VAL A 159 -12.10 15.41 1.34
CA VAL A 159 -11.45 14.09 1.21
C VAL A 159 -9.94 14.22 1.30
N GLY A 160 -9.36 15.31 0.79
CA GLY A 160 -7.93 15.60 0.93
C GLY A 160 -7.51 15.71 2.40
N TRP A 161 -8.23 16.47 3.22
CA TRP A 161 -7.97 16.55 4.66
C TRP A 161 -8.20 15.25 5.39
N ILE A 162 -9.30 14.55 5.09
CA ILE A 162 -9.56 13.21 5.66
C ILE A 162 -8.41 12.25 5.31
N GLY A 163 -7.98 12.24 4.05
CA GLY A 163 -6.90 11.40 3.56
C GLY A 163 -5.58 11.65 4.29
N VAL A 164 -5.22 12.92 4.52
CA VAL A 164 -4.03 13.26 5.30
C VAL A 164 -4.16 12.76 6.73
N PHE A 165 -5.18 13.19 7.48
CA PHE A 165 -5.25 12.90 8.91
C PHE A 165 -5.56 11.43 9.20
N ALA A 166 -6.55 10.85 8.54
CA ALA A 166 -6.89 9.44 8.75
C ALA A 166 -5.80 8.50 8.23
N GLY A 167 -5.19 8.82 7.09
CA GLY A 167 -4.08 8.04 6.55
C GLY A 167 -2.83 8.10 7.41
N LEU A 168 -2.45 9.27 7.95
CA LEU A 168 -1.35 9.41 8.90
C LEU A 168 -1.60 8.61 10.19
N ALA A 169 -2.79 8.78 10.77
CA ALA A 169 -3.21 8.03 11.96
C ALA A 169 -3.16 6.52 11.69
N GLY A 170 -3.67 6.08 10.52
CA GLY A 170 -3.63 4.68 10.10
C GLY A 170 -2.22 4.11 10.01
N ASN A 171 -1.28 4.84 9.38
CA ASN A 171 0.11 4.38 9.29
C ASN A 171 0.78 4.22 10.66
N LEU A 172 0.58 5.19 11.56
CA LEU A 172 1.12 5.12 12.92
C LEU A 172 0.49 3.97 13.71
N VAL A 173 -0.84 3.92 13.75
CA VAL A 173 -1.59 2.90 14.49
C VAL A 173 -1.31 1.51 13.90
N GLY A 174 -1.35 1.37 12.58
CA GLY A 174 -1.07 0.11 11.91
C GLY A 174 0.32 -0.42 12.19
N GLY A 175 1.33 0.46 12.15
CA GLY A 175 2.70 0.10 12.51
C GLY A 175 2.83 -0.33 13.97
N LEU A 176 2.40 0.52 14.90
CA LEU A 176 2.54 0.28 16.35
C LEU A 176 1.73 -0.92 16.83
N LEU A 177 0.44 -0.99 16.48
CA LEU A 177 -0.43 -2.08 16.95
C LEU A 177 -0.06 -3.42 16.33
N SER A 178 0.39 -3.46 15.09
CA SER A 178 0.85 -4.71 14.49
C SER A 178 2.15 -5.21 15.10
N ASP A 179 3.08 -4.31 15.46
CA ASP A 179 4.30 -4.67 16.18
C ASP A 179 3.95 -5.20 17.58
N TRP A 180 3.08 -4.48 18.31
CA TRP A 180 2.59 -4.93 19.62
C TRP A 180 1.90 -6.31 19.52
N TRP A 181 1.07 -6.53 18.48
CA TRP A 181 0.39 -7.81 18.25
C TRP A 181 1.40 -8.94 18.08
N GLN A 182 2.40 -8.76 17.24
CA GLN A 182 3.42 -9.76 16.98
C GLN A 182 4.30 -10.06 18.21
N GLU A 183 4.57 -9.08 19.07
CA GLU A 183 5.34 -9.27 20.29
C GLU A 183 4.56 -9.99 21.38
N ASN A 184 3.28 -9.68 21.54
CA ASN A 184 2.47 -10.19 22.65
C ASN A 184 1.66 -11.44 22.31
N THR A 185 1.65 -11.86 21.04
CA THR A 185 0.95 -13.06 20.60
C THR A 185 1.90 -14.01 19.87
N ASN A 186 1.47 -15.24 19.67
CA ASN A 186 2.22 -16.19 18.83
C ASN A 186 1.91 -16.06 17.33
N GLN A 187 1.34 -14.91 16.91
CA GLN A 187 0.85 -14.67 15.56
C GLN A 187 1.66 -13.57 14.88
N GLY A 188 1.69 -13.56 13.54
CA GLY A 188 2.34 -12.50 12.78
C GLY A 188 1.50 -11.23 12.65
N ARG A 189 2.12 -10.11 12.25
CA ARG A 189 1.46 -8.81 11.99
C ARG A 189 0.22 -8.88 11.07
N PRO A 190 0.15 -9.77 10.06
CA PRO A 190 -1.05 -9.89 9.24
C PRO A 190 -2.33 -10.20 10.04
N MET A 191 -2.23 -10.81 11.23
CA MET A 191 -3.40 -11.05 12.08
C MET A 191 -4.05 -9.75 12.57
N PHE A 192 -3.27 -8.70 12.80
CA PHE A 192 -3.83 -7.37 13.08
C PHE A 192 -4.70 -6.88 11.90
N LEU A 193 -4.22 -7.05 10.66
CA LEU A 193 -4.99 -6.67 9.46
C LEU A 193 -6.24 -7.53 9.27
N PHE A 194 -6.20 -8.80 9.66
CA PHE A 194 -7.39 -9.67 9.67
C PHE A 194 -8.50 -9.07 10.55
N TRP A 195 -8.17 -8.74 11.80
CA TRP A 195 -9.15 -8.18 12.73
C TRP A 195 -9.61 -6.78 12.29
N LEU A 196 -8.69 -5.94 11.84
CA LEU A 196 -9.02 -4.62 11.32
C LEU A 196 -10.01 -4.73 10.16
N ALA A 197 -9.70 -5.54 9.15
CA ALA A 197 -10.55 -5.71 7.98
C ALA A 197 -11.92 -6.30 8.34
N LEU A 198 -11.95 -7.31 9.24
CA LEU A 198 -13.20 -7.94 9.67
C LEU A 198 -14.14 -6.97 10.40
N ILE A 199 -13.58 -6.13 11.30
CA ILE A 199 -14.35 -5.15 12.06
C ILE A 199 -14.84 -4.00 11.18
N THR A 200 -14.01 -3.55 10.25
CA THR A 200 -14.33 -2.39 9.39
C THR A 200 -15.17 -2.75 8.16
N LEU A 201 -15.24 -4.04 7.78
CA LEU A 201 -15.95 -4.52 6.60
C LEU A 201 -17.43 -4.05 6.52
N PRO A 202 -18.26 -4.18 7.59
CA PRO A 202 -19.65 -3.75 7.51
C PRO A 202 -19.75 -2.24 7.17
N VAL A 203 -19.01 -1.42 7.89
CA VAL A 203 -18.99 0.04 7.66
C VAL A 203 -18.48 0.35 6.25
N GLY A 204 -17.40 -0.31 5.79
CA GLY A 204 -16.81 -0.15 4.47
C GLY A 204 -17.73 -0.51 3.29
N ILE A 205 -18.78 -1.29 3.52
CA ILE A 205 -19.80 -1.60 2.51
C ILE A 205 -21.02 -0.69 2.68
N PHE A 206 -21.58 -0.61 3.89
CA PHE A 206 -22.88 0.04 4.11
C PHE A 206 -22.86 1.56 3.97
N TYR A 207 -21.72 2.24 4.22
CA TYR A 207 -21.67 3.71 4.10
C TYR A 207 -21.99 4.22 2.70
N ARG A 208 -21.85 3.38 1.68
CA ARG A 208 -22.15 3.75 0.29
C ARG A 208 -23.63 3.83 -0.03
N PHE A 209 -24.46 3.22 0.83
CA PHE A 209 -25.93 3.17 0.65
C PHE A 209 -26.68 4.17 1.51
N VAL A 210 -25.99 4.91 2.36
CA VAL A 210 -26.63 5.91 3.23
C VAL A 210 -26.63 7.28 2.58
N GLU A 211 -27.49 8.15 3.07
CA GLU A 211 -27.59 9.54 2.59
C GLU A 211 -26.29 10.30 2.78
N PRO A 212 -25.87 11.11 1.79
CA PRO A 212 -24.70 11.97 1.89
C PRO A 212 -24.79 12.90 3.12
N GLY A 213 -23.63 13.12 3.76
CA GLY A 213 -23.55 14.00 4.93
C GLY A 213 -23.91 13.35 6.27
N THR A 214 -24.45 12.13 6.28
CA THR A 214 -24.73 11.42 7.55
C THR A 214 -23.44 11.01 8.27
N PHE A 215 -23.54 10.78 9.59
CA PHE A 215 -22.40 10.32 10.39
C PHE A 215 -21.78 9.03 9.85
N LEU A 216 -22.61 8.06 9.44
CA LEU A 216 -22.12 6.78 8.88
C LEU A 216 -21.41 6.97 7.54
N PHE A 217 -21.90 7.90 6.70
CA PHE A 217 -21.27 8.24 5.43
C PHE A 217 -19.81 8.71 5.62
N TRP A 218 -19.62 9.74 6.47
CA TRP A 218 -18.28 10.26 6.75
C TRP A 218 -17.38 9.27 7.49
N THR A 219 -17.95 8.51 8.41
CA THR A 219 -17.22 7.44 9.13
C THR A 219 -16.68 6.40 8.16
N GLY A 220 -17.46 6.03 7.13
CA GLY A 220 -17.01 5.09 6.10
C GLY A 220 -15.80 5.61 5.31
N ILE A 221 -15.83 6.87 4.90
CA ILE A 221 -14.71 7.51 4.20
C ILE A 221 -13.45 7.56 5.09
N VAL A 222 -13.60 8.02 6.34
CA VAL A 222 -12.50 8.09 7.31
C VAL A 222 -11.88 6.70 7.56
N ILE A 223 -12.71 5.67 7.76
CA ILE A 223 -12.25 4.29 7.97
C ILE A 223 -11.51 3.77 6.73
N GLY A 224 -11.97 4.08 5.52
CA GLY A 224 -11.29 3.70 4.29
C GLY A 224 -9.85 4.21 4.22
N TYR A 225 -9.64 5.50 4.44
CA TYR A 225 -8.31 6.12 4.48
C TYR A 225 -7.46 5.65 5.66
N PHE A 226 -8.07 5.47 6.84
CA PHE A 226 -7.39 4.91 8.01
C PHE A 226 -6.90 3.48 7.75
N GLN A 227 -7.75 2.62 7.19
CA GLN A 227 -7.41 1.24 6.85
C GLN A 227 -6.31 1.17 5.80
N LEU A 228 -6.34 2.06 4.79
CA LEU A 228 -5.27 2.18 3.81
C LEU A 228 -3.92 2.48 4.48
N GLY A 229 -3.89 3.41 5.43
CA GLY A 229 -2.70 3.69 6.21
C GLY A 229 -2.21 2.48 7.00
N CYS A 230 -3.11 1.77 7.68
CA CYS A 230 -2.77 0.59 8.46
C CYS A 230 -2.16 -0.57 7.66
N PHE A 231 -2.34 -0.59 6.34
CA PHE A 231 -1.90 -1.68 5.47
C PHE A 231 -0.38 -1.78 5.36
N PHE A 232 0.32 -0.67 5.18
CA PHE A 232 1.72 -0.66 4.73
C PHE A 232 2.69 -1.24 5.77
N GLY A 233 2.62 -0.78 7.01
CA GLY A 233 3.52 -1.22 8.09
C GLY A 233 3.55 -2.74 8.24
N PRO A 234 2.41 -3.38 8.55
CA PRO A 234 2.33 -4.82 8.77
C PRO A 234 2.75 -5.67 7.58
N THR A 235 2.31 -5.31 6.37
CA THR A 235 2.54 -6.17 5.19
C THR A 235 3.99 -6.12 4.72
N PHE A 236 4.57 -4.92 4.59
CA PHE A 236 5.94 -4.76 4.13
C PHE A 236 6.96 -5.31 5.13
N SER A 237 6.71 -5.15 6.43
CA SER A 237 7.55 -5.77 7.46
C SER A 237 7.49 -7.29 7.41
N THR A 238 6.29 -7.87 7.28
CA THR A 238 6.11 -9.32 7.20
C THR A 238 6.80 -9.92 5.99
N VAL A 239 6.66 -9.29 4.82
CA VAL A 239 7.29 -9.76 3.57
C VAL A 239 8.82 -9.77 3.69
N GLN A 240 9.42 -8.76 4.33
CA GLN A 240 10.87 -8.71 4.53
C GLN A 240 11.38 -9.71 5.56
N GLU A 241 10.61 -9.98 6.62
CA GLU A 241 11.01 -10.91 7.66
C GLU A 241 10.91 -12.38 7.26
N LEU A 242 10.16 -12.68 6.21
CA LEU A 242 9.97 -14.03 5.66
C LEU A 242 10.91 -14.34 4.49
N VAL A 243 12.04 -13.66 4.40
CA VAL A 243 13.08 -13.94 3.40
C VAL A 243 14.47 -13.70 4.00
N PRO A 244 15.54 -14.31 3.44
CA PRO A 244 16.91 -14.02 3.81
C PRO A 244 17.31 -12.56 3.56
N GLU A 245 18.30 -12.07 4.33
CA GLU A 245 18.73 -10.67 4.28
C GLU A 245 19.18 -10.19 2.90
N ASN A 246 19.83 -11.07 2.14
CA ASN A 246 20.39 -10.77 0.81
C ASN A 246 19.32 -10.50 -0.26
N ILE A 247 18.04 -10.90 -0.05
CA ILE A 247 16.95 -10.70 -1.00
C ILE A 247 15.80 -9.82 -0.48
N LYS A 248 15.96 -9.15 0.69
CA LYS A 248 14.92 -8.28 1.26
C LYS A 248 14.43 -7.21 0.28
N ALA A 249 15.34 -6.53 -0.41
CA ALA A 249 14.98 -5.52 -1.43
C ALA A 249 14.25 -6.16 -2.62
N THR A 250 14.71 -7.33 -3.05
CA THR A 250 14.10 -8.05 -4.18
C THR A 250 12.67 -8.50 -3.88
N VAL A 251 12.41 -9.03 -2.68
CA VAL A 251 11.04 -9.44 -2.31
C VAL A 251 10.11 -8.23 -2.19
N VAL A 252 10.59 -7.09 -1.71
CA VAL A 252 9.81 -5.84 -1.67
C VAL A 252 9.48 -5.38 -3.10
N SER A 253 10.45 -5.39 -4.01
CA SER A 253 10.24 -5.06 -5.43
C SER A 253 9.21 -6.01 -6.08
N PHE A 254 9.35 -7.31 -5.84
CA PHE A 254 8.41 -8.32 -6.32
C PHE A 254 7.00 -8.09 -5.76
N TYR A 255 6.90 -7.79 -4.46
CA TYR A 255 5.63 -7.50 -3.80
C TYR A 255 4.96 -6.28 -4.42
N ILE A 256 5.67 -5.14 -4.54
CA ILE A 256 5.14 -3.92 -5.16
C ILE A 256 4.71 -4.16 -6.61
N LEU A 257 5.54 -4.87 -7.38
CA LEU A 257 5.20 -5.24 -8.76
C LEU A 257 3.89 -6.02 -8.82
N THR A 258 3.73 -7.01 -7.94
CA THR A 258 2.54 -7.85 -7.88
C THR A 258 1.30 -7.04 -7.45
N LEU A 259 1.44 -6.16 -6.47
CA LEU A 259 0.37 -5.27 -6.00
C LEU A 259 -0.11 -4.34 -7.12
N ASN A 260 0.81 -3.71 -7.83
CA ASN A 260 0.49 -2.72 -8.86
C ASN A 260 0.04 -3.38 -10.18
N LEU A 261 0.79 -4.39 -10.66
CA LEU A 261 0.52 -5.01 -11.94
C LEU A 261 -0.77 -5.86 -11.92
N ILE A 262 -1.04 -6.55 -10.82
CA ILE A 262 -2.24 -7.39 -10.69
C ILE A 262 -3.32 -6.61 -9.95
N GLY A 263 -3.08 -6.23 -8.70
CA GLY A 263 -4.10 -5.64 -7.84
C GLY A 263 -4.63 -4.31 -8.37
N LEU A 264 -3.76 -3.32 -8.48
CA LEU A 264 -4.15 -1.97 -8.90
C LEU A 264 -4.69 -1.94 -10.35
N THR A 265 -4.08 -2.71 -11.26
CA THR A 265 -4.50 -2.76 -12.66
C THR A 265 -5.89 -3.41 -12.80
N ILE A 266 -6.13 -4.55 -12.15
CA ILE A 266 -7.47 -5.18 -12.16
C ILE A 266 -8.50 -4.24 -11.53
N GLY A 267 -8.15 -3.56 -10.43
CA GLY A 267 -9.04 -2.61 -9.77
C GLY A 267 -9.39 -1.41 -10.65
N SER A 268 -8.41 -0.78 -11.26
CA SER A 268 -8.64 0.44 -12.07
C SER A 268 -9.27 0.14 -13.42
N LEU A 269 -8.75 -0.80 -14.20
CA LEU A 269 -9.31 -1.16 -15.50
C LEU A 269 -10.63 -1.91 -15.36
N GLY A 270 -10.68 -2.91 -14.48
CA GLY A 270 -11.89 -3.67 -14.21
C GLY A 270 -13.00 -2.81 -13.59
N GLY A 271 -12.64 -1.86 -12.71
CA GLY A 271 -13.58 -0.89 -12.14
C GLY A 271 -14.21 -0.01 -13.23
N GLY A 272 -13.39 0.56 -14.12
CA GLY A 272 -13.91 1.35 -15.25
C GLY A 272 -14.84 0.54 -16.16
N PHE A 273 -14.41 -0.66 -16.56
CA PHE A 273 -15.22 -1.55 -17.40
C PHE A 273 -16.53 -1.98 -16.71
N CYS A 274 -16.49 -2.29 -15.41
CA CYS A 274 -17.67 -2.63 -14.62
C CYS A 274 -18.64 -1.44 -14.55
N ALA A 275 -18.14 -0.23 -14.30
CA ALA A 275 -18.98 0.97 -14.26
C ALA A 275 -19.64 1.25 -15.62
N ASP A 276 -18.92 1.05 -16.73
CA ASP A 276 -19.46 1.23 -18.08
C ASP A 276 -20.55 0.20 -18.43
N ILE A 277 -20.36 -1.06 -18.04
CA ILE A 277 -21.39 -2.12 -18.18
C ILE A 277 -22.65 -1.75 -17.38
N LEU A 278 -22.50 -1.38 -16.11
CA LEU A 278 -23.62 -1.04 -15.25
C LEU A 278 -24.37 0.18 -15.80
N ARG A 279 -23.66 1.19 -16.31
CA ARG A 279 -24.24 2.36 -16.94
C ARG A 279 -25.02 1.99 -18.23
N SER A 280 -24.45 1.15 -19.08
CA SER A 280 -25.11 0.69 -20.32
C SER A 280 -26.33 -0.17 -20.05
N ALA A 281 -26.35 -0.90 -18.93
CA ALA A 281 -27.48 -1.67 -18.45
C ALA A 281 -28.59 -0.82 -17.78
N GLY A 282 -28.40 0.51 -17.67
CA GLY A 282 -29.41 1.44 -17.15
C GLY A 282 -29.46 1.56 -15.63
N TYR A 283 -28.44 1.12 -14.91
CA TYR A 283 -28.39 1.32 -13.46
C TYR A 283 -28.21 2.79 -13.11
N ALA A 284 -28.99 3.29 -12.13
CA ALA A 284 -28.96 4.69 -11.71
C ALA A 284 -27.66 5.08 -11.00
N GLU A 285 -27.06 4.16 -10.24
CA GLU A 285 -25.84 4.36 -9.44
C GLU A 285 -24.74 3.37 -9.82
N PRO A 286 -24.15 3.46 -11.02
CA PRO A 286 -23.15 2.50 -11.51
C PRO A 286 -21.87 2.50 -10.68
N TYR A 287 -21.42 3.66 -10.18
CA TYR A 287 -20.21 3.76 -9.37
C TYR A 287 -20.42 3.18 -7.97
N THR A 288 -21.58 3.39 -7.34
CA THR A 288 -21.92 2.76 -6.05
C THR A 288 -21.83 1.25 -6.17
N LEU A 289 -22.51 0.66 -7.16
CA LEU A 289 -22.53 -0.78 -7.37
C LEU A 289 -21.13 -1.34 -7.68
N MET A 290 -20.40 -0.67 -8.55
CA MET A 290 -19.03 -1.05 -8.89
C MET A 290 -18.14 -1.06 -7.66
N LEU A 291 -18.12 0.01 -6.85
CA LEU A 291 -17.31 0.10 -5.63
C LEU A 291 -17.69 -0.97 -4.60
N VAL A 292 -18.97 -1.31 -4.50
CA VAL A 292 -19.45 -2.40 -3.63
C VAL A 292 -18.97 -3.76 -4.14
N ILE A 293 -19.09 -4.05 -5.43
CA ILE A 293 -18.60 -5.31 -6.04
C ILE A 293 -17.10 -5.50 -5.74
N PHE A 294 -16.30 -4.46 -5.96
CA PHE A 294 -14.86 -4.53 -5.69
C PHE A 294 -14.54 -4.64 -4.18
N SER A 295 -15.35 -4.02 -3.32
CA SER A 295 -15.25 -4.23 -1.86
C SER A 295 -15.56 -5.67 -1.46
N ILE A 296 -16.55 -6.31 -2.09
CA ILE A 296 -16.87 -7.73 -1.88
C ILE A 296 -15.70 -8.63 -2.33
N ILE A 297 -15.08 -8.35 -3.47
CA ILE A 297 -13.89 -9.08 -3.94
C ILE A 297 -12.76 -8.99 -2.91
N SER A 298 -12.58 -7.84 -2.25
CA SER A 298 -11.54 -7.70 -1.22
C SER A 298 -11.74 -8.54 0.02
N ILE A 299 -12.95 -9.08 0.27
CA ILE A 299 -13.22 -9.98 1.39
C ILE A 299 -12.28 -11.18 1.37
N ILE A 300 -11.83 -11.61 0.17
CA ILE A 300 -10.85 -12.70 0.01
C ILE A 300 -9.52 -12.36 0.71
N SER A 301 -9.18 -11.09 0.91
CA SER A 301 -7.98 -10.71 1.67
C SER A 301 -8.06 -11.12 3.15
N ILE A 302 -9.26 -11.17 3.73
CA ILE A 302 -9.48 -11.46 5.15
C ILE A 302 -8.96 -12.85 5.54
N PRO A 303 -9.45 -13.97 4.94
CA PRO A 303 -8.89 -15.29 5.25
C PRO A 303 -7.40 -15.40 4.89
N CYS A 304 -6.93 -14.69 3.87
CA CYS A 304 -5.51 -14.67 3.55
C CYS A 304 -4.67 -14.05 4.68
N TYR A 305 -5.11 -12.93 5.27
CA TYR A 305 -4.43 -12.34 6.43
C TYR A 305 -4.47 -13.27 7.66
N TYR A 306 -5.57 -13.96 7.89
CA TYR A 306 -5.70 -14.95 8.96
C TYR A 306 -4.65 -16.05 8.83
N PHE A 307 -4.59 -16.71 7.67
CA PHE A 307 -3.62 -17.78 7.44
C PHE A 307 -2.17 -17.27 7.47
N ALA A 308 -1.91 -16.08 6.92
CA ALA A 308 -0.61 -15.45 7.01
C ALA A 308 -0.18 -15.22 8.47
N GLY A 309 -1.09 -14.71 9.31
CA GLY A 309 -0.81 -14.44 10.71
C GLY A 309 -0.51 -15.69 11.54
N ILE A 310 -1.30 -16.76 11.36
CA ILE A 310 -1.10 -18.02 12.09
C ILE A 310 0.18 -18.74 11.64
N LYS A 311 0.45 -18.80 10.34
CA LYS A 311 1.60 -19.54 9.80
C LYS A 311 2.93 -18.82 9.99
N TYR A 312 2.92 -17.51 10.26
CA TYR A 312 4.11 -16.66 10.30
C TYR A 312 5.26 -17.24 11.11
N LYS A 313 5.00 -17.61 12.38
CA LYS A 313 6.06 -18.05 13.30
C LYS A 313 6.70 -19.39 12.89
N ALA A 314 5.87 -20.34 12.46
CA ALA A 314 6.34 -21.64 11.99
C ALA A 314 7.17 -21.50 10.70
N ASP A 315 6.68 -20.70 9.77
CA ASP A 315 7.34 -20.47 8.49
C ASP A 315 8.67 -19.73 8.67
N LYS A 316 8.75 -18.75 9.58
CA LYS A 316 9.97 -18.02 9.89
C LYS A 316 11.07 -18.97 10.38
N ILE A 317 10.75 -19.86 11.33
CA ILE A 317 11.69 -20.88 11.85
C ILE A 317 12.16 -21.82 10.72
N THR A 318 11.23 -22.22 9.85
CA THR A 318 11.55 -23.11 8.72
C THR A 318 12.47 -22.43 7.70
N LEU A 319 12.22 -21.14 7.41
CA LEU A 319 13.07 -20.36 6.52
C LEU A 319 14.48 -20.15 7.08
N GLU A 320 14.59 -19.83 8.38
CA GLU A 320 15.89 -19.71 9.06
C GLU A 320 16.71 -21.01 8.92
N LYS A 321 16.09 -22.17 9.08
CA LYS A 321 16.75 -23.49 8.88
C LYS A 321 17.08 -23.81 7.41
N THR A 322 16.30 -23.29 6.47
CA THR A 322 16.47 -23.59 5.04
C THR A 322 17.59 -22.78 4.41
N PHE A 323 17.87 -21.59 4.97
CA PHE A 323 18.83 -20.63 4.43
C PHE A 323 20.04 -20.38 5.34
N SER A 324 20.11 -21.04 6.55
CA SER A 324 21.33 -21.15 7.37
C SER A 324 22.26 -22.19 6.78
#